data_0213a1518d0d093c3298d65aad0eb587
#
_entry.id   0213a1518d0d093c3298d65aad0eb587
#
_cell.length_a   1.000
_cell.length_b   1.000
_cell.length_c   1.000
_cell.angle_alpha   90.00
_cell.angle_beta   90.00
_cell.angle_gamma   90.00
#
_symmetry.space_group_name_H-M   'P 1'
#
loop_
_entity.id
_entity.type
_entity.pdbx_description
1 polymer ?
#
loop_
_entity_poly.entity_id
_entity_poly.type
_entity_poly.pdbx_seq_one_letter_code
_entity_poly.pdbx_strand_id
1 'polypeptide(L)'
;MVTIERMEFDENGAPCRVPIVERLNVFALVIYIPDPLGRFLDDLRRELTPGCNPHAHVSVLPPRPLAVEWQAAAGQARALTEGWAPFEIELTGLRIFPVTNVVYLEIGAGAADLRRMHAALNAGALEFEEPFPYYPHITLAQEIPLPEVRAIYELARRRWQEYRGSGVFRAERTVFVRNTLDNCWIDLAEYRLGQ
;
A
#
# COMPACT_ATOMS: atom_id res chain seq x y z
N MET A 1 28.37 -25.92 -8.65
CA MET A 1 28.57 -24.60 -8.01
C MET A 1 27.32 -24.36 -7.18
N VAL A 2 27.39 -24.57 -5.86
CA VAL A 2 26.22 -24.45 -4.97
C VAL A 2 26.05 -22.96 -4.72
N THR A 3 24.95 -22.40 -5.22
CA THR A 3 24.57 -21.02 -4.93
C THR A 3 24.14 -20.98 -3.47
N ILE A 4 24.93 -20.31 -2.63
CA ILE A 4 24.56 -20.07 -1.23
C ILE A 4 23.39 -19.08 -1.28
N GLU A 5 22.17 -19.57 -1.05
CA GLU A 5 21.00 -18.73 -0.84
C GLU A 5 21.25 -17.87 0.41
N ARG A 6 21.43 -16.57 0.20
CA ARG A 6 21.40 -15.62 1.29
C ARG A 6 19.96 -15.51 1.76
N MET A 7 19.62 -16.17 2.87
CA MET A 7 18.35 -15.91 3.54
C MET A 7 18.36 -14.48 4.07
N GLU A 8 17.44 -13.68 3.57
CA GLU A 8 17.12 -12.39 4.22
C GLU A 8 16.15 -12.67 5.37
N PHE A 9 16.32 -11.94 6.44
CA PHE A 9 15.48 -12.00 7.62
C PHE A 9 14.69 -10.71 7.70
N ASP A 10 13.44 -10.79 8.17
CA ASP A 10 12.65 -9.62 8.54
C ASP A 10 13.24 -8.94 9.79
N GLU A 11 12.67 -7.84 10.22
CA GLU A 11 13.13 -7.10 11.40
C GLU A 11 13.02 -7.91 12.71
N ASN A 12 12.23 -9.00 12.73
CA ASN A 12 12.07 -9.91 13.86
C ASN A 12 13.00 -11.13 13.77
N GLY A 13 13.87 -11.19 12.76
CA GLY A 13 14.78 -12.30 12.53
C GLY A 13 14.12 -13.55 11.96
N ALA A 14 12.87 -13.46 11.46
CA ALA A 14 12.22 -14.57 10.79
C ALA A 14 12.72 -14.70 9.33
N PRO A 15 12.97 -15.93 8.83
CA PRO A 15 13.43 -16.11 7.46
C PRO A 15 12.32 -15.72 6.48
N CYS A 16 12.64 -14.83 5.54
CA CYS A 16 11.76 -14.50 4.45
C CYS A 16 11.61 -15.72 3.53
N ARG A 17 10.37 -16.19 3.36
CA ARG A 17 10.06 -17.46 2.65
C ARG A 17 10.20 -17.38 1.13
N VAL A 18 10.32 -16.17 0.57
CA VAL A 18 10.44 -15.98 -0.88
C VAL A 18 11.90 -15.88 -1.27
N PRO A 19 12.38 -16.68 -2.23
CA PRO A 19 13.77 -16.61 -2.71
C PRO A 19 14.14 -15.22 -3.19
N ILE A 20 15.39 -14.79 -2.95
CA ILE A 20 15.89 -13.45 -3.32
C ILE A 20 15.75 -13.19 -4.83
N VAL A 21 15.93 -14.21 -5.66
CA VAL A 21 15.85 -14.11 -7.12
C VAL A 21 14.43 -13.79 -7.63
N GLU A 22 13.41 -14.02 -6.83
CA GLU A 22 12.02 -13.74 -7.16
C GLU A 22 11.56 -12.35 -6.71
N ARG A 23 12.43 -11.60 -6.02
CA ARG A 23 12.12 -10.28 -5.49
C ARG A 23 12.54 -9.19 -6.46
N LEU A 24 11.59 -8.35 -6.81
CA LEU A 24 11.83 -7.19 -7.69
C LEU A 24 12.50 -6.05 -6.93
N ASN A 25 13.19 -5.16 -7.66
CA ASN A 25 13.59 -3.87 -7.12
C ASN A 25 12.40 -2.89 -7.18
N VAL A 26 11.31 -3.25 -6.48
CA VAL A 26 10.08 -2.45 -6.39
C VAL A 26 9.60 -2.46 -4.94
N PHE A 27 9.61 -1.31 -4.31
CA PHE A 27 9.29 -1.12 -2.89
C PHE A 27 8.17 -0.10 -2.74
N ALA A 28 7.46 -0.19 -1.62
CA ALA A 28 6.45 0.79 -1.23
C ALA A 28 6.43 0.97 0.28
N LEU A 29 5.88 2.08 0.77
CA LEU A 29 5.55 2.28 2.17
C LEU A 29 4.04 2.41 2.30
N VAL A 30 3.43 1.53 3.07
CA VAL A 30 1.97 1.42 3.16
C VAL A 30 1.47 1.52 4.60
N ILE A 31 0.21 1.86 4.75
CA ILE A 31 -0.56 1.74 6.00
C ILE A 31 -1.64 0.71 5.73
N TYR A 32 -1.59 -0.43 6.39
CA TYR A 32 -2.63 -1.45 6.29
C TYR A 32 -3.90 -1.01 7.02
N ILE A 33 -5.03 -1.42 6.49
CA ILE A 33 -6.34 -1.10 7.04
C ILE A 33 -6.71 -2.17 8.07
N PRO A 34 -7.01 -1.80 9.32
CA PRO A 34 -7.34 -2.77 10.35
C PRO A 34 -8.71 -3.43 10.13
N ASP A 35 -8.88 -4.64 10.67
CA ASP A 35 -10.17 -5.30 10.73
C ASP A 35 -11.17 -4.55 11.65
N PRO A 36 -12.48 -4.59 11.36
CA PRO A 36 -13.13 -5.40 10.30
C PRO A 36 -13.13 -4.76 8.90
N LEU A 37 -12.73 -3.49 8.78
CA LEU A 37 -12.74 -2.76 7.51
C LEU A 37 -11.75 -3.38 6.50
N GLY A 38 -10.54 -3.72 6.97
CA GLY A 38 -9.51 -4.35 6.13
C GLY A 38 -10.00 -5.63 5.48
N ARG A 39 -10.57 -6.54 6.27
CA ARG A 39 -11.13 -7.80 5.77
C ARG A 39 -12.26 -7.58 4.76
N PHE A 40 -13.18 -6.65 5.04
CA PHE A 40 -14.24 -6.32 4.10
C PHE A 40 -13.68 -5.84 2.75
N LEU A 41 -12.68 -4.96 2.77
CA LEU A 41 -12.06 -4.44 1.56
C LEU A 41 -11.26 -5.52 0.81
N ASP A 42 -10.61 -6.43 1.51
CA ASP A 42 -9.92 -7.57 0.90
C ASP A 42 -10.90 -8.52 0.19
N ASP A 43 -12.03 -8.83 0.83
CA ASP A 43 -13.07 -9.66 0.23
C ASP A 43 -13.70 -8.96 -0.98
N LEU A 44 -13.96 -7.66 -0.88
CA LEU A 44 -14.45 -6.86 -1.99
C LEU A 44 -13.45 -6.87 -3.17
N ARG A 45 -12.16 -6.69 -2.92
CA ARG A 45 -11.13 -6.71 -3.96
C ARG A 45 -11.06 -8.07 -4.67
N ARG A 46 -11.20 -9.19 -3.94
CA ARG A 46 -11.27 -10.53 -4.54
C ARG A 46 -12.51 -10.71 -5.42
N GLU A 47 -13.65 -10.13 -5.02
CA GLU A 47 -14.88 -10.16 -5.82
C GLU A 47 -14.73 -9.33 -7.10
N LEU A 48 -14.10 -8.15 -7.02
CA LEU A 48 -13.94 -7.23 -8.16
C LEU A 48 -12.85 -7.69 -9.14
N THR A 49 -11.78 -8.29 -8.64
CA THR A 49 -10.62 -8.73 -9.42
C THR A 49 -10.21 -10.12 -8.97
N PRO A 50 -10.84 -11.18 -9.52
CA PRO A 50 -10.47 -12.56 -9.20
C PRO A 50 -8.99 -12.82 -9.48
N GLY A 51 -8.32 -13.49 -8.53
CA GLY A 51 -6.89 -13.79 -8.63
C GLY A 51 -5.96 -12.71 -8.09
N CYS A 52 -6.47 -11.56 -7.64
CA CYS A 52 -5.64 -10.60 -6.90
C CYS A 52 -5.23 -11.20 -5.53
N ASN A 53 -4.07 -10.77 -5.04
CA ASN A 53 -3.64 -11.05 -3.66
C ASN A 53 -3.85 -9.76 -2.83
N PRO A 54 -5.05 -9.56 -2.28
CA PRO A 54 -5.38 -8.30 -1.62
C PRO A 54 -4.81 -8.25 -0.22
N HIS A 55 -4.31 -7.08 0.13
CA HIS A 55 -4.10 -6.63 1.49
C HIS A 55 -4.44 -5.14 1.48
N ALA A 56 -5.61 -4.81 1.96
CA ALA A 56 -6.15 -3.45 1.85
C ALA A 56 -5.24 -2.44 2.57
N HIS A 57 -4.80 -1.45 1.82
CA HIS A 57 -3.85 -0.45 2.31
C HIS A 57 -4.03 0.91 1.63
N VAL A 58 -3.49 1.94 2.24
CA VAL A 58 -3.16 3.19 1.59
C VAL A 58 -1.64 3.28 1.41
N SER A 59 -1.19 3.61 0.22
CA SER A 59 0.23 3.84 -0.05
C SER A 59 0.62 5.24 0.43
N VAL A 60 1.59 5.32 1.34
CA VAL A 60 2.26 6.58 1.71
C VAL A 60 3.32 6.91 0.65
N LEU A 61 4.12 5.90 0.27
CA LEU A 61 4.99 5.95 -0.89
C LEU A 61 4.52 4.88 -1.89
N PRO A 62 4.02 5.28 -3.08
CA PRO A 62 3.67 4.36 -4.15
C PRO A 62 4.87 3.51 -4.60
N PRO A 63 4.62 2.39 -5.29
CA PRO A 63 5.66 1.50 -5.78
C PRO A 63 6.77 2.23 -6.54
N ARG A 64 8.03 1.99 -6.14
CA ARG A 64 9.22 2.63 -6.70
C ARG A 64 10.46 1.76 -6.65
N PRO A 65 11.41 1.90 -7.60
CA PRO A 65 12.71 1.29 -7.46
C PRO A 65 13.55 2.05 -6.41
N LEU A 66 14.55 1.37 -5.86
CA LEU A 66 15.59 2.00 -5.05
C LEU A 66 16.92 2.00 -5.78
N ALA A 67 17.67 3.11 -5.65
CA ALA A 67 19.04 3.23 -6.13
C ALA A 67 20.08 2.80 -5.08
N VAL A 68 19.65 2.47 -3.87
CA VAL A 68 20.46 2.04 -2.74
C VAL A 68 19.96 0.70 -2.20
N GLU A 69 20.75 0.06 -1.33
CA GLU A 69 20.30 -1.12 -0.61
C GLU A 69 19.05 -0.79 0.23
N TRP A 70 18.08 -1.68 0.22
CA TRP A 70 16.78 -1.44 0.85
C TRP A 70 16.88 -1.13 2.35
N GLN A 71 17.89 -1.65 3.06
CA GLN A 71 18.08 -1.37 4.48
C GLN A 71 18.39 0.11 4.75
N ALA A 72 19.11 0.78 3.84
CA ALA A 72 19.37 2.21 3.95
C ALA A 72 18.10 3.03 3.77
N ALA A 73 17.28 2.67 2.75
CA ALA A 73 15.99 3.29 2.51
C ALA A 73 15.01 3.04 3.67
N ALA A 74 14.99 1.81 4.22
CA ALA A 74 14.20 1.43 5.37
C ALA A 74 14.60 2.22 6.62
N GLY A 75 15.88 2.43 6.86
CA GLY A 75 16.37 3.27 7.96
C GLY A 75 15.90 4.73 7.87
N GLN A 76 15.88 5.31 6.66
CA GLN A 76 15.33 6.64 6.43
C GLN A 76 13.81 6.67 6.65
N ALA A 77 13.08 5.68 6.12
CA ALA A 77 11.64 5.56 6.32
C ALA A 77 11.28 5.49 7.79
N ARG A 78 12.02 4.69 8.57
CA ARG A 78 11.87 4.56 10.02
C ARG A 78 12.02 5.91 10.72
N ALA A 79 13.15 6.58 10.52
CA ALA A 79 13.45 7.84 11.20
C ALA A 79 12.38 8.93 10.97
N LEU A 80 11.84 9.00 9.75
CA LEU A 80 10.78 9.94 9.42
C LEU A 80 9.42 9.52 9.97
N THR A 81 9.10 8.22 9.94
CA THR A 81 7.83 7.68 10.42
C THR A 81 7.69 7.79 11.95
N GLU A 82 8.74 7.49 12.71
CA GLU A 82 8.72 7.56 14.18
C GLU A 82 8.44 8.99 14.69
N GLY A 83 8.84 10.01 13.95
CA GLY A 83 8.54 11.41 14.26
C GLY A 83 7.11 11.86 13.94
N TRP A 84 6.28 11.01 13.34
CA TRP A 84 4.93 11.37 12.90
C TRP A 84 3.86 10.90 13.88
N ALA A 85 3.02 11.80 14.39
CA ALA A 85 1.94 11.40 15.29
C ALA A 85 0.88 10.53 14.60
N PRO A 86 0.31 9.51 15.27
CA PRO A 86 -0.82 8.75 14.76
C PRO A 86 -2.02 9.66 14.42
N PHE A 87 -2.73 9.38 13.33
CA PHE A 87 -3.87 10.18 12.85
C PHE A 87 -5.01 9.31 12.33
N GLU A 88 -6.18 9.91 12.18
CA GLU A 88 -7.36 9.22 11.64
C GLU A 88 -7.41 9.33 10.12
N ILE A 89 -7.86 8.26 9.46
CA ILE A 89 -8.15 8.19 8.03
C ILE A 89 -9.62 7.84 7.87
N GLU A 90 -10.33 8.66 7.10
CA GLU A 90 -11.75 8.47 6.77
C GLU A 90 -11.89 8.12 5.29
N LEU A 91 -12.60 7.03 4.99
CA LEU A 91 -12.99 6.64 3.65
C LEU A 91 -14.34 7.28 3.31
N THR A 92 -14.37 8.06 2.24
CA THR A 92 -15.58 8.85 1.89
C THR A 92 -16.36 8.25 0.76
N GLY A 93 -15.87 8.29 -0.46
CA GLY A 93 -16.62 7.91 -1.65
C GLY A 93 -15.84 7.07 -2.63
N LEU A 94 -16.58 6.40 -3.50
CA LEU A 94 -16.01 5.65 -4.62
C LEU A 94 -15.74 6.60 -5.79
N ARG A 95 -14.59 6.41 -6.45
CA ARG A 95 -14.17 7.17 -7.64
C ARG A 95 -13.47 6.25 -8.64
N ILE A 96 -13.24 6.79 -9.83
CA ILE A 96 -12.43 6.18 -10.89
C ILE A 96 -11.41 7.20 -11.34
N PHE A 97 -10.13 6.79 -11.43
CA PHE A 97 -9.12 7.61 -12.10
C PHE A 97 -9.35 7.56 -13.62
N PRO A 98 -9.57 8.72 -14.27
CA PRO A 98 -10.00 8.72 -15.67
C PRO A 98 -8.95 8.22 -16.66
N VAL A 99 -7.67 8.26 -16.29
CA VAL A 99 -6.55 7.85 -17.16
C VAL A 99 -6.23 6.36 -16.99
N THR A 100 -6.26 5.85 -15.76
CA THR A 100 -5.81 4.49 -15.42
C THR A 100 -6.96 3.51 -15.19
N ASN A 101 -8.22 3.99 -15.19
CA ASN A 101 -9.42 3.19 -14.89
C ASN A 101 -9.40 2.50 -13.52
N VAL A 102 -8.52 2.91 -12.61
CA VAL A 102 -8.48 2.37 -11.25
C VAL A 102 -9.73 2.80 -10.50
N VAL A 103 -10.45 1.83 -9.96
CA VAL A 103 -11.58 2.05 -9.02
C VAL A 103 -11.02 2.13 -7.61
N TYR A 104 -11.32 3.19 -6.89
CA TYR A 104 -10.73 3.45 -5.57
C TYR A 104 -11.72 4.11 -4.60
N LEU A 105 -11.42 3.99 -3.31
CA LEU A 105 -12.03 4.77 -2.24
C LEU A 105 -11.22 6.04 -1.99
N GLU A 106 -11.91 7.16 -1.98
CA GLU A 106 -11.35 8.47 -1.68
C GLU A 106 -11.16 8.64 -0.16
N ILE A 107 -10.09 9.32 0.21
CA ILE A 107 -9.78 9.62 1.61
C ILE A 107 -10.17 11.08 1.90
N GLY A 108 -11.01 11.28 2.90
CA GLY A 108 -11.38 12.58 3.44
C GLY A 108 -10.43 13.03 4.54
N ALA A 109 -10.79 12.84 5.80
CA ALA A 109 -9.89 13.11 6.91
C ALA A 109 -8.62 12.25 6.79
N GLY A 110 -7.47 12.80 7.18
CA GLY A 110 -6.16 12.16 7.02
C GLY A 110 -5.48 12.37 5.66
N ALA A 111 -6.21 12.80 4.62
CA ALA A 111 -5.60 13.02 3.30
C ALA A 111 -4.49 14.07 3.31
N ALA A 112 -4.64 15.13 4.13
CA ALA A 112 -3.60 16.16 4.28
C ALA A 112 -2.36 15.62 4.99
N ASP A 113 -2.53 14.76 5.99
CA ASP A 113 -1.45 14.09 6.71
C ASP A 113 -0.67 13.16 5.79
N LEU A 114 -1.38 12.34 5.01
CA LEU A 114 -0.77 11.45 4.01
C LEU A 114 0.04 12.21 2.97
N ARG A 115 -0.46 13.35 2.47
CA ARG A 115 0.29 14.20 1.53
C ARG A 115 1.56 14.79 2.17
N ARG A 116 1.49 15.22 3.44
CA ARG A 116 2.66 15.72 4.15
C ARG A 116 3.68 14.61 4.40
N MET A 117 3.22 13.42 4.82
CA MET A 117 4.09 12.25 4.99
C MET A 117 4.77 11.87 3.67
N HIS A 118 4.01 11.79 2.59
CA HIS A 118 4.55 11.50 1.26
C HIS A 118 5.63 12.51 0.86
N ALA A 119 5.35 13.81 0.97
CA ALA A 119 6.30 14.86 0.61
C ALA A 119 7.58 14.81 1.45
N ALA A 120 7.49 14.48 2.74
CA ALA A 120 8.64 14.35 3.62
C ALA A 120 9.46 13.08 3.33
N LEU A 121 8.79 11.99 2.98
CA LEU A 121 9.41 10.69 2.72
C LEU A 121 9.97 10.56 1.30
N ASN A 122 9.39 11.26 0.30
CA ASN A 122 9.86 11.24 -1.09
C ASN A 122 11.12 12.09 -1.28
N ALA A 123 12.20 11.73 -0.59
CA ALA A 123 13.47 12.43 -0.59
C ALA A 123 14.62 11.44 -0.33
N GLY A 124 15.85 11.81 -0.69
CA GLY A 124 17.08 11.04 -0.40
C GLY A 124 17.03 9.62 -0.97
N ALA A 125 17.19 8.60 -0.11
CA ALA A 125 17.18 7.18 -0.50
C ALA A 125 15.81 6.70 -1.00
N LEU A 126 14.73 7.43 -0.70
CA LEU A 126 13.35 7.11 -1.07
C LEU A 126 12.83 8.01 -2.19
N GLU A 127 13.65 8.94 -2.69
CA GLU A 127 13.25 9.87 -3.74
C GLU A 127 12.93 9.15 -5.05
N PHE A 128 11.80 9.51 -5.64
CA PHE A 128 11.39 8.98 -6.93
C PHE A 128 10.47 9.98 -7.65
N GLU A 129 10.72 10.20 -8.94
CA GLU A 129 9.86 11.00 -9.80
C GLU A 129 8.63 10.17 -10.21
N GLU A 130 7.50 10.47 -9.60
CA GLU A 130 6.27 9.73 -9.84
C GLU A 130 5.60 10.18 -11.16
N PRO A 131 5.01 9.25 -11.93
CA PRO A 131 4.38 9.57 -13.22
C PRO A 131 3.11 10.42 -13.08
N PHE A 132 2.53 10.46 -11.88
CA PHE A 132 1.33 11.23 -11.54
C PHE A 132 1.50 11.93 -10.20
N PRO A 133 0.84 13.09 -9.99
CA PRO A 133 0.79 13.72 -8.68
C PRO A 133 0.24 12.76 -7.62
N TYR A 134 0.88 12.70 -6.47
CA TYR A 134 0.44 11.84 -5.38
C TYR A 134 -0.98 12.19 -4.93
N TYR A 135 -1.85 11.21 -4.99
CA TYR A 135 -3.24 11.29 -4.51
C TYR A 135 -3.53 10.11 -3.57
N PRO A 136 -3.68 10.34 -2.26
CA PRO A 136 -3.93 9.26 -1.31
C PRO A 136 -5.29 8.63 -1.54
N HIS A 137 -5.33 7.30 -1.72
CA HIS A 137 -6.52 6.53 -2.01
C HIS A 137 -6.34 5.07 -1.61
N ILE A 138 -7.43 4.32 -1.60
CA ILE A 138 -7.41 2.87 -1.43
C ILE A 138 -7.90 2.23 -2.72
N THR A 139 -7.01 1.53 -3.40
CA THR A 139 -7.33 0.81 -4.63
C THR A 139 -8.27 -0.37 -4.34
N LEU A 140 -9.39 -0.43 -5.05
CA LEU A 140 -10.31 -1.56 -5.02
C LEU A 140 -10.12 -2.48 -6.23
N ALA A 141 -9.95 -1.90 -7.43
CA ALA A 141 -9.67 -2.66 -8.64
C ALA A 141 -8.79 -1.84 -9.59
N GLN A 142 -7.87 -2.50 -10.25
CA GLN A 142 -6.94 -1.92 -11.23
C GLN A 142 -6.76 -2.89 -12.41
N GLU A 143 -6.10 -2.43 -13.47
CA GLU A 143 -5.87 -3.23 -14.69
C GLU A 143 -7.18 -3.74 -15.30
N ILE A 144 -8.25 -2.95 -15.17
CA ILE A 144 -9.59 -3.30 -15.61
C ILE A 144 -9.70 -3.07 -17.13
N PRO A 145 -10.16 -4.05 -17.91
CA PRO A 145 -10.51 -3.83 -19.31
C PRO A 145 -11.57 -2.73 -19.43
N LEU A 146 -11.37 -1.77 -20.34
CA LEU A 146 -12.23 -0.61 -20.48
C LEU A 146 -13.76 -0.94 -20.54
N PRO A 147 -14.21 -1.99 -21.24
CA PRO A 147 -15.63 -2.35 -21.26
C PRO A 147 -16.21 -2.79 -19.91
N GLU A 148 -15.35 -3.24 -18.97
CA GLU A 148 -15.74 -3.78 -17.66
C GLU A 148 -15.76 -2.73 -16.55
N VAL A 149 -15.10 -1.59 -16.75
CA VAL A 149 -14.90 -0.54 -15.73
C VAL A 149 -16.22 -0.13 -15.08
N ARG A 150 -17.26 0.10 -15.89
CA ARG A 150 -18.57 0.53 -15.39
C ARG A 150 -19.23 -0.54 -14.52
N ALA A 151 -19.18 -1.80 -14.94
CA ALA A 151 -19.80 -2.91 -14.20
C ALA A 151 -19.07 -3.12 -12.86
N ILE A 152 -17.73 -3.09 -12.86
CA ILE A 152 -16.91 -3.22 -11.67
C ILE A 152 -17.15 -2.04 -10.71
N TYR A 153 -17.23 -0.81 -11.21
CA TYR A 153 -17.56 0.35 -10.41
C TYR A 153 -18.94 0.24 -9.73
N GLU A 154 -19.96 -0.15 -10.48
CA GLU A 154 -21.32 -0.29 -9.93
C GLU A 154 -21.41 -1.42 -8.91
N LEU A 155 -20.68 -2.52 -9.11
CA LEU A 155 -20.57 -3.60 -8.13
C LEU A 155 -19.89 -3.09 -6.85
N ALA A 156 -18.74 -2.45 -6.99
CA ALA A 156 -18.00 -1.88 -5.85
C ALA A 156 -18.87 -0.87 -5.08
N ARG A 157 -19.63 -0.01 -5.79
CA ARG A 157 -20.52 0.97 -5.18
C ARG A 157 -21.62 0.32 -4.34
N ARG A 158 -22.25 -0.70 -4.86
CA ARG A 158 -23.28 -1.44 -4.11
C ARG A 158 -22.71 -2.08 -2.86
N ARG A 159 -21.57 -2.78 -2.99
CA ARG A 159 -20.90 -3.44 -1.87
C ARG A 159 -20.44 -2.46 -0.80
N TRP A 160 -19.88 -1.32 -1.20
CA TRP A 160 -19.51 -0.27 -0.27
C TRP A 160 -20.71 0.29 0.50
N GLN A 161 -21.87 0.47 -0.18
CA GLN A 161 -23.11 0.91 0.46
C GLN A 161 -23.71 -0.12 1.42
N GLU A 162 -23.42 -1.41 1.24
CA GLU A 162 -23.84 -2.49 2.14
C GLU A 162 -22.97 -2.58 3.40
N TYR A 163 -21.78 -2.03 3.38
CA TYR A 163 -20.90 -2.01 4.57
C TYR A 163 -21.53 -1.19 5.70
N ARG A 164 -21.65 -1.79 6.89
CA ARG A 164 -22.27 -1.18 8.08
C ARG A 164 -21.29 -0.81 9.18
N GLY A 165 -20.01 -1.10 8.98
CA GLY A 165 -18.96 -0.74 9.91
C GLY A 165 -18.52 0.73 9.78
N SER A 166 -17.54 1.12 10.59
CA SER A 166 -16.90 2.42 10.48
C SER A 166 -16.04 2.50 9.21
N GLY A 167 -16.19 3.56 8.44
CA GLY A 167 -15.26 3.93 7.37
C GLY A 167 -14.04 4.71 7.89
N VAL A 168 -13.89 4.85 9.21
CA VAL A 168 -12.78 5.56 9.85
C VAL A 168 -11.90 4.57 10.57
N PHE A 169 -10.59 4.71 10.43
CA PHE A 169 -9.59 3.95 11.16
C PHE A 169 -8.40 4.84 11.56
N ARG A 170 -7.63 4.40 12.55
CA ARG A 170 -6.45 5.11 13.02
C ARG A 170 -5.20 4.55 12.35
N ALA A 171 -4.43 5.42 11.72
CA ALA A 171 -3.10 5.12 11.22
C ALA A 171 -2.12 5.17 12.40
N GLU A 172 -1.56 4.02 12.77
CA GLU A 172 -0.64 3.87 13.92
C GLU A 172 0.74 3.37 13.51
N ARG A 173 0.85 2.80 12.30
CA ARG A 173 2.08 2.20 11.79
C ARG A 173 2.14 2.28 10.27
N THR A 174 3.36 2.29 9.75
CA THR A 174 3.63 2.06 8.34
C THR A 174 4.39 0.76 8.15
N VAL A 175 4.26 0.14 6.99
CA VAL A 175 4.97 -1.09 6.63
C VAL A 175 5.75 -0.85 5.35
N PHE A 176 7.04 -1.14 5.40
CA PHE A 176 7.92 -1.09 4.24
C PHE A 176 7.85 -2.45 3.54
N VAL A 177 7.43 -2.45 2.28
CA VAL A 177 7.12 -3.68 1.55
C VAL A 177 7.91 -3.77 0.25
N ARG A 178 8.14 -4.99 -0.24
CA ARG A 178 8.82 -5.29 -1.49
C ARG A 178 7.98 -6.21 -2.37
N ASN A 179 7.92 -5.93 -3.66
CA ASN A 179 7.21 -6.77 -4.63
C ASN A 179 8.06 -7.96 -5.11
N THR A 180 7.37 -9.00 -5.59
CA THR A 180 7.94 -10.21 -6.17
C THR A 180 7.52 -10.37 -7.63
N LEU A 181 8.12 -11.33 -8.33
CA LEU A 181 7.75 -11.67 -9.71
C LEU A 181 6.29 -12.11 -9.85
N ASP A 182 5.74 -12.75 -8.82
CA ASP A 182 4.33 -13.19 -8.78
C ASP A 182 3.38 -12.10 -8.29
N ASN A 183 3.85 -10.84 -8.26
CA ASN A 183 3.10 -9.70 -7.74
C ASN A 183 2.57 -9.89 -6.30
N CYS A 184 3.32 -10.63 -5.49
CA CYS A 184 3.10 -10.74 -4.05
C CYS A 184 3.97 -9.71 -3.33
N TRP A 185 3.40 -9.02 -2.35
CA TRP A 185 4.13 -8.05 -1.54
C TRP A 185 4.59 -8.68 -0.23
N ILE A 186 5.87 -8.48 0.10
CA ILE A 186 6.52 -9.01 1.29
C ILE A 186 6.73 -7.85 2.24
N ASP A 187 6.30 -7.99 3.48
CA ASP A 187 6.60 -7.06 4.57
C ASP A 187 8.06 -7.21 4.97
N LEU A 188 8.81 -6.11 4.88
CA LEU A 188 10.24 -6.09 5.25
C LEU A 188 10.46 -5.48 6.62
N ALA A 189 9.70 -4.44 6.96
CA ALA A 189 9.83 -3.73 8.23
C ALA A 189 8.53 -2.99 8.58
N GLU A 190 8.23 -2.89 9.87
CA GLU A 190 7.10 -2.14 10.40
C GLU A 190 7.60 -1.02 11.31
N TYR A 191 7.03 0.17 11.20
CA TYR A 191 7.40 1.34 12.00
C TYR A 191 6.15 1.94 12.64
N ARG A 192 6.19 2.16 13.93
CA ARG A 192 5.11 2.85 14.66
C ARG A 192 5.22 4.35 14.50
N LEU A 193 4.08 5.00 14.37
CA LEU A 193 3.98 6.45 14.41
C LEU A 193 4.09 6.95 15.86
N GLY A 194 4.84 8.05 16.08
CA GLY A 194 4.90 8.72 17.37
C GLY A 194 5.78 8.03 18.42
N GLN A 195 6.84 7.38 17.99
CA GLN A 195 7.87 6.78 18.89
C GLN A 195 9.16 7.55 18.88
#